data_229a701cd2a0e1a1ccd04959892e59f0
#
_entry.id   229a701cd2a0e1a1ccd04959892e59f0
#
_cell.length_a   1.000
_cell.length_b   1.000
_cell.length_c   1.000
_cell.angle_alpha   90.00
_cell.angle_beta   90.00
_cell.angle_gamma   90.00
#
_symmetry.space_group_name_H-M   'P 1'
#
loop_
_entity.id
_entity.type
_entity.pdbx_description
1 polymer ?
#
loop_
_entity_poly.entity_id
_entity_poly.type
_entity_poly.pdbx_seq_one_letter_code
_entity_poly.pdbx_strand_id
1 'polypeptide(L)'
;MDCKLNGVYMGFLQKILCILTALAIYPATIVIPKQDNFDRQIFFPREGRVFEIRQYESVAERRKQISCLQKNVYFEAAVESTAGKLAVAHVTYNRVKNKYFPNNFCEVVYQGRHHASGHPKKNQCQFSWYCDGKHDVPYPGPTWKKTKELATWFYDNKDNIKDITDGALYYHADYIPDPRWAVSKKTQKTVQIDTHIFYARKDFMF
;
A
#
# COMPACT_ATOMS: atom_id res chain seq x y z
N MET A 1 7.07 47.17 -1.59
CA MET A 1 7.81 47.42 -2.86
C MET A 1 7.26 48.71 -3.44
N ASP A 2 8.05 49.75 -3.43
CA ASP A 2 7.64 51.02 -4.00
C ASP A 2 7.93 51.06 -5.47
N CYS A 3 6.85 51.10 -6.28
CA CYS A 3 6.98 51.20 -7.74
C CYS A 3 7.16 52.67 -8.11
N LYS A 4 8.37 53.03 -8.56
CA LYS A 4 8.71 54.38 -9.09
C LYS A 4 9.14 54.27 -10.55
N LEU A 5 8.53 55.06 -11.42
CA LEU A 5 9.02 55.29 -12.76
C LEU A 5 9.33 56.81 -12.90
N ASN A 6 10.54 57.14 -13.30
CA ASN A 6 11.00 58.52 -13.55
C ASN A 6 10.76 59.55 -12.44
N GLY A 7 10.87 59.14 -11.18
CA GLY A 7 10.85 60.09 -10.05
C GLY A 7 9.48 60.58 -9.59
N VAL A 8 8.38 60.17 -10.21
CA VAL A 8 7.01 60.59 -9.86
C VAL A 8 6.26 59.45 -9.15
N TYR A 9 5.50 59.79 -8.10
CA TYR A 9 4.65 58.84 -7.36
C TYR A 9 3.46 58.39 -8.25
N MET A 10 3.34 57.11 -8.46
CA MET A 10 2.23 56.53 -9.25
C MET A 10 0.95 56.44 -8.44
N GLY A 11 -0.20 56.79 -9.07
CA GLY A 11 -1.54 56.66 -8.48
C GLY A 11 -1.92 55.20 -8.23
N PHE A 12 -2.96 55.03 -7.41
CA PHE A 12 -3.45 53.69 -6.95
C PHE A 12 -3.70 52.68 -8.06
N LEU A 13 -4.31 53.08 -9.18
CA LEU A 13 -4.56 52.28 -10.36
C LEU A 13 -3.29 51.81 -11.10
N GLN A 14 -2.26 52.64 -11.16
CA GLN A 14 -0.98 52.29 -11.79
C GLN A 14 -0.18 51.29 -10.89
N LYS A 15 -0.34 51.33 -9.60
CA LYS A 15 0.27 50.33 -8.67
C LYS A 15 -0.35 48.96 -8.87
N ILE A 16 -1.67 48.86 -9.10
CA ILE A 16 -2.34 47.62 -9.41
C ILE A 16 -1.87 47.00 -10.72
N LEU A 17 -1.66 47.87 -11.75
CA LEU A 17 -1.14 47.41 -13.07
C LEU A 17 0.27 46.85 -12.93
N CYS A 18 1.13 47.48 -12.12
CA CYS A 18 2.50 47.03 -11.85
C CYS A 18 2.57 45.67 -11.13
N ILE A 19 1.61 45.39 -10.25
CA ILE A 19 1.47 44.10 -9.56
C ILE A 19 0.98 43.02 -10.54
N LEU A 20 0.04 43.33 -11.41
CA LEU A 20 -0.51 42.39 -12.40
C LEU A 20 0.52 42.02 -13.48
N THR A 21 1.37 42.98 -13.92
CA THR A 21 2.47 42.72 -14.87
C THR A 21 3.60 41.90 -14.23
N ALA A 22 3.88 42.09 -12.96
CA ALA A 22 4.87 41.28 -12.23
C ALA A 22 4.46 39.82 -12.07
N LEU A 23 3.14 39.55 -12.01
CA LEU A 23 2.59 38.17 -11.95
C LEU A 23 2.51 37.48 -13.33
N ALA A 24 2.49 38.28 -14.43
CA ALA A 24 2.40 37.76 -15.79
C ALA A 24 3.75 37.36 -16.43
N ILE A 25 4.90 37.68 -15.80
CA ILE A 25 6.23 37.46 -16.39
C ILE A 25 6.87 36.13 -15.95
N TYR A 26 6.22 35.36 -15.09
CA TYR A 26 6.70 34.02 -14.75
C TYR A 26 5.68 32.96 -15.16
N PRO A 27 5.74 32.43 -16.38
CA PRO A 27 5.13 31.15 -16.61
C PRO A 27 5.94 30.12 -15.79
N ALA A 28 5.40 29.71 -14.65
CA ALA A 28 5.85 28.49 -14.01
C ALA A 28 5.46 27.35 -14.96
N THR A 29 6.30 27.07 -15.93
CA THR A 29 6.21 25.84 -16.70
C THR A 29 6.52 24.71 -15.74
N ILE A 30 5.48 24.19 -15.09
CA ILE A 30 5.55 22.89 -14.42
C ILE A 30 5.70 21.87 -15.53
N VAL A 31 6.93 21.56 -15.90
CA VAL A 31 7.23 20.39 -16.72
C VAL A 31 7.02 19.19 -15.83
N ILE A 32 5.86 18.54 -15.98
CA ILE A 32 5.62 17.21 -15.40
C ILE A 32 6.29 16.21 -16.35
N PRO A 33 7.45 15.67 -16.03
CA PRO A 33 8.07 14.67 -16.88
C PRO A 33 7.31 13.36 -16.72
N LYS A 34 7.21 12.63 -17.85
CA LYS A 34 6.66 11.30 -17.98
C LYS A 34 7.33 10.33 -16.99
N GLN A 35 6.53 9.51 -16.38
CA GLN A 35 6.85 8.58 -15.31
C GLN A 35 7.83 7.50 -15.77
N ASP A 36 9.10 7.67 -15.47
CA ASP A 36 10.09 6.59 -15.47
C ASP A 36 10.82 6.65 -14.12
N ASN A 37 11.01 5.48 -13.50
CA ASN A 37 11.62 5.27 -12.19
C ASN A 37 12.95 6.03 -12.03
N PHE A 38 12.90 7.23 -11.46
CA PHE A 38 14.10 7.96 -11.12
C PHE A 38 13.89 8.78 -9.83
N ASP A 39 14.86 8.71 -8.91
CA ASP A 39 14.95 9.62 -7.78
C ASP A 39 15.01 11.05 -8.29
N ARG A 40 13.95 11.82 -8.07
CA ARG A 40 13.85 13.19 -8.59
C ARG A 40 14.33 14.17 -7.55
N GLN A 41 15.45 14.79 -7.87
CA GLN A 41 15.88 16.01 -7.22
C GLN A 41 15.22 17.20 -7.96
N ILE A 42 14.46 18.02 -7.25
CA ILE A 42 14.01 19.31 -7.78
C ILE A 42 15.06 20.35 -7.37
N PHE A 43 15.70 20.95 -8.37
CA PHE A 43 16.65 22.03 -8.18
C PHE A 43 15.92 23.37 -8.25
N PHE A 44 16.01 24.17 -7.19
CA PHE A 44 15.53 25.54 -7.17
C PHE A 44 16.72 26.48 -7.40
N PRO A 45 16.86 27.09 -8.60
CA PRO A 45 18.07 27.83 -8.99
C PRO A 45 18.41 29.02 -8.09
N ARG A 46 17.43 29.58 -7.37
CA ARG A 46 17.62 30.77 -6.51
C ARG A 46 18.16 30.48 -5.11
N GLU A 47 18.07 29.26 -4.62
CA GLU A 47 18.43 28.97 -3.23
C GLU A 47 19.53 27.91 -3.07
N GLY A 48 19.97 27.28 -4.16
CA GLY A 48 21.02 26.25 -4.13
C GLY A 48 20.70 25.02 -3.25
N ARG A 49 19.43 24.86 -2.85
CA ARG A 49 18.99 23.75 -2.01
C ARG A 49 18.49 22.60 -2.86
N VAL A 50 19.06 21.44 -2.65
CA VAL A 50 18.57 20.18 -3.21
C VAL A 50 17.61 19.58 -2.20
N PHE A 51 16.35 19.41 -2.58
CA PHE A 51 15.38 18.68 -1.77
C PHE A 51 15.27 17.26 -2.31
N GLU A 52 15.55 16.26 -1.46
CA GLU A 52 15.18 14.89 -1.73
C GLU A 52 13.65 14.77 -1.73
N ILE A 53 13.07 14.54 -2.90
CA ILE A 53 11.67 14.16 -2.97
C ILE A 53 11.60 12.69 -2.63
N ARG A 54 11.16 12.38 -1.40
CA ARG A 54 10.67 11.03 -1.12
C ARG A 54 9.59 10.72 -2.16
N GLN A 55 9.74 9.58 -2.82
CA GLN A 55 8.76 9.10 -3.79
C GLN A 55 7.46 8.84 -3.03
N TYR A 56 6.56 9.83 -3.02
CA TYR A 56 5.22 9.65 -2.47
C TYR A 56 4.45 8.71 -3.38
N GLU A 57 3.93 7.64 -2.81
CA GLU A 57 2.96 6.78 -3.49
C GLU A 57 1.83 7.64 -4.06
N SER A 58 1.49 7.48 -5.34
CA SER A 58 0.40 8.23 -5.94
C SER A 58 -0.93 7.86 -5.27
N VAL A 59 -1.87 8.81 -5.23
CA VAL A 59 -3.22 8.56 -4.66
C VAL A 59 -3.90 7.38 -5.35
N ALA A 60 -3.69 7.22 -6.64
CA ALA A 60 -4.26 6.10 -7.41
C ALA A 60 -3.62 4.76 -7.00
N GLU A 61 -2.29 4.71 -6.88
CA GLU A 61 -1.59 3.51 -6.46
C GLU A 61 -1.96 3.12 -5.02
N ARG A 62 -1.97 4.08 -4.09
CA ARG A 62 -2.43 3.85 -2.72
C ARG A 62 -3.85 3.26 -2.67
N ARG A 63 -4.81 3.80 -3.43
CA ARG A 63 -6.17 3.27 -3.50
C ARG A 63 -6.19 1.83 -4.01
N LYS A 64 -5.39 1.52 -5.02
CA LYS A 64 -5.24 0.18 -5.59
C LYS A 64 -4.69 -0.80 -4.55
N GLN A 65 -3.60 -0.45 -3.86
CA GLN A 65 -2.98 -1.27 -2.83
C GLN A 65 -3.93 -1.56 -1.66
N ILE A 66 -4.63 -0.52 -1.18
CA ILE A 66 -5.67 -0.66 -0.15
C ILE A 66 -6.79 -1.59 -0.63
N SER A 67 -7.27 -1.46 -1.86
CA SER A 67 -8.33 -2.31 -2.40
C SER A 67 -7.94 -3.78 -2.44
N CYS A 68 -6.69 -4.11 -2.79
CA CYS A 68 -6.19 -5.47 -2.74
C CYS A 68 -6.16 -6.02 -1.31
N LEU A 69 -5.67 -5.25 -0.35
CA LEU A 69 -5.67 -5.64 1.05
C LEU A 69 -7.09 -5.83 1.61
N GLN A 70 -8.03 -4.93 1.29
CA GLN A 70 -9.43 -5.02 1.68
C GLN A 70 -10.06 -6.34 1.23
N LYS A 71 -9.85 -6.71 -0.05
CA LYS A 71 -10.36 -7.98 -0.57
C LYS A 71 -9.74 -9.17 0.15
N ASN A 72 -8.43 -9.15 0.35
CA ASN A 72 -7.75 -10.26 1.01
C ASN A 72 -8.28 -10.46 2.44
N VAL A 73 -8.34 -9.41 3.24
CA VAL A 73 -8.88 -9.49 4.61
C VAL A 73 -10.34 -9.94 4.63
N TYR A 74 -11.14 -9.54 3.63
CA TYR A 74 -12.53 -9.96 3.53
C TYR A 74 -12.66 -11.45 3.24
N PHE A 75 -12.00 -11.96 2.22
CA PHE A 75 -12.17 -13.35 1.80
C PHE A 75 -11.50 -14.34 2.77
N GLU A 76 -10.44 -13.94 3.44
CA GLU A 76 -9.72 -14.80 4.39
C GLU A 76 -10.27 -14.72 5.81
N ALA A 77 -10.86 -13.59 6.23
CA ALA A 77 -11.20 -13.36 7.62
C ALA A 77 -12.55 -12.65 7.84
N ALA A 78 -13.50 -12.73 6.91
CA ALA A 78 -14.79 -12.00 7.03
C ALA A 78 -15.54 -12.29 8.34
N VAL A 79 -15.50 -13.53 8.81
CA VAL A 79 -16.19 -14.01 10.02
C VAL A 79 -15.35 -13.91 11.30
N GLU A 80 -14.05 -13.66 11.16
CA GLU A 80 -13.13 -13.53 12.28
C GLU A 80 -13.33 -12.24 13.07
N SER A 81 -12.78 -12.21 14.28
CA SER A 81 -12.75 -11.00 15.10
C SER A 81 -11.94 -9.86 14.44
N THR A 82 -11.91 -8.69 15.06
CA THR A 82 -11.03 -7.59 14.63
C THR A 82 -9.56 -8.02 14.68
N ALA A 83 -9.17 -8.80 15.70
CA ALA A 83 -7.81 -9.31 15.83
C ALA A 83 -7.46 -10.29 14.71
N GLY A 84 -8.36 -11.23 14.36
CA GLY A 84 -8.15 -12.16 13.23
C GLY A 84 -7.99 -11.43 11.89
N LYS A 85 -8.82 -10.41 11.64
CA LYS A 85 -8.70 -9.55 10.46
C LYS A 85 -7.37 -8.79 10.40
N LEU A 86 -6.92 -8.23 11.53
CA LEU A 86 -5.62 -7.58 11.65
C LEU A 86 -4.47 -8.57 11.45
N ALA A 87 -4.58 -9.79 11.96
CA ALA A 87 -3.58 -10.82 11.79
C ALA A 87 -3.37 -11.19 10.31
N VAL A 88 -4.45 -11.35 9.54
CA VAL A 88 -4.37 -11.56 8.08
C VAL A 88 -3.71 -10.35 7.38
N ALA A 89 -4.05 -9.13 7.78
CA ALA A 89 -3.42 -7.93 7.25
C ALA A 89 -1.91 -7.87 7.57
N HIS A 90 -1.50 -8.23 8.79
CA HIS A 90 -0.08 -8.34 9.19
C HIS A 90 0.68 -9.37 8.35
N VAL A 91 0.13 -10.58 8.16
CA VAL A 91 0.78 -11.59 7.30
C VAL A 91 0.96 -11.07 5.88
N THR A 92 -0.06 -10.40 5.33
CA THR A 92 0.04 -9.80 3.98
C THR A 92 1.17 -8.76 3.95
N TYR A 93 1.26 -7.89 4.96
CA TYR A 93 2.30 -6.88 5.06
C TYR A 93 3.70 -7.48 5.35
N ASN A 94 3.79 -8.51 6.18
CA ASN A 94 5.05 -9.23 6.43
C ASN A 94 5.61 -9.83 5.14
N ARG A 95 4.73 -10.35 4.27
CA ARG A 95 5.13 -10.81 2.93
C ARG A 95 5.65 -9.65 2.08
N VAL A 96 4.97 -8.51 2.04
CA VAL A 96 5.43 -7.30 1.31
C VAL A 96 6.82 -6.86 1.75
N LYS A 97 7.13 -6.95 3.05
CA LYS A 97 8.47 -6.61 3.59
C LYS A 97 9.54 -7.67 3.36
N ASN A 98 9.14 -8.88 3.04
CA ASN A 98 10.06 -10.01 2.94
C ASN A 98 10.60 -10.17 1.52
N LYS A 99 11.92 -10.19 1.35
CA LYS A 99 12.63 -10.26 0.05
C LYS A 99 12.27 -11.46 -0.85
N TYR A 100 11.61 -12.48 -0.32
CA TYR A 100 11.19 -13.67 -1.05
C TYR A 100 9.75 -13.58 -1.59
N PHE A 101 9.07 -12.48 -1.31
CA PHE A 101 7.73 -12.19 -1.79
C PHE A 101 7.73 -10.90 -2.62
N PRO A 102 6.67 -10.64 -3.38
CA PRO A 102 6.50 -9.35 -4.04
C PRO A 102 6.48 -8.19 -3.05
N ASN A 103 6.91 -7.01 -3.48
CA ASN A 103 7.10 -5.84 -2.63
C ASN A 103 5.88 -4.91 -2.54
N ASN A 104 4.71 -5.36 -2.98
CA ASN A 104 3.46 -4.60 -2.87
C ASN A 104 2.26 -5.51 -2.57
N PHE A 105 1.21 -4.93 -1.99
CA PHE A 105 0.05 -5.69 -1.53
C PHE A 105 -0.68 -6.42 -2.65
N CYS A 106 -0.89 -5.79 -3.80
CA CYS A 106 -1.62 -6.42 -4.90
C CYS A 106 -0.90 -7.64 -5.44
N GLU A 107 0.42 -7.56 -5.64
CA GLU A 107 1.19 -8.70 -6.14
C GLU A 107 1.27 -9.83 -5.10
N VAL A 108 1.36 -9.51 -3.80
CA VAL A 108 1.31 -10.51 -2.72
C VAL A 108 -0.06 -11.20 -2.70
N VAL A 109 -1.14 -10.42 -2.79
CA VAL A 109 -2.52 -10.94 -2.72
C VAL A 109 -2.85 -11.82 -3.92
N TYR A 110 -2.44 -11.40 -5.10
CA TYR A 110 -2.70 -12.14 -6.34
C TYR A 110 -1.57 -13.09 -6.76
N GLN A 111 -0.65 -13.38 -5.85
CA GLN A 111 0.47 -14.29 -6.13
C GLN A 111 -0.04 -15.72 -6.35
N GLY A 112 0.32 -16.31 -7.51
CA GLY A 112 -0.06 -17.65 -7.88
C GLY A 112 0.53 -18.07 -9.20
N ARG A 113 0.27 -19.31 -9.60
CA ARG A 113 0.61 -19.78 -10.95
C ARG A 113 -0.48 -19.39 -11.94
N HIS A 114 -0.08 -18.96 -13.12
CA HIS A 114 -0.99 -18.53 -14.17
C HIS A 114 -0.85 -19.42 -15.42
N HIS A 115 -1.92 -19.49 -16.20
CA HIS A 115 -1.89 -20.01 -17.56
C HIS A 115 -1.24 -18.99 -18.50
N ALA A 116 -0.86 -19.42 -19.71
CA ALA A 116 -0.34 -18.50 -20.73
C ALA A 116 -1.34 -17.38 -21.10
N SER A 117 -2.64 -17.59 -20.87
CA SER A 117 -3.70 -16.60 -21.05
C SER A 117 -3.77 -15.54 -19.94
N GLY A 118 -2.93 -15.65 -18.89
CA GLY A 118 -2.94 -14.76 -17.74
C GLY A 118 -3.94 -15.12 -16.63
N HIS A 119 -4.84 -16.08 -16.84
CA HIS A 119 -5.75 -16.54 -15.80
C HIS A 119 -5.04 -17.38 -14.74
N PRO A 120 -5.38 -17.23 -13.43
CA PRO A 120 -4.79 -18.03 -12.38
C PRO A 120 -5.13 -19.51 -12.54
N LYS A 121 -4.16 -20.38 -12.24
CA LYS A 121 -4.40 -21.83 -12.19
C LYS A 121 -5.14 -22.18 -10.91
N LYS A 122 -6.21 -22.95 -11.05
CA LYS A 122 -7.08 -23.34 -9.94
C LYS A 122 -6.27 -23.99 -8.81
N ASN A 123 -6.52 -23.55 -7.58
CA ASN A 123 -5.89 -24.02 -6.34
C ASN A 123 -4.35 -23.90 -6.31
N GLN A 124 -3.76 -22.96 -7.07
CA GLN A 124 -2.31 -22.73 -7.11
C GLN A 124 -1.93 -21.28 -6.74
N CYS A 125 -2.71 -20.64 -5.87
CA CYS A 125 -2.48 -19.29 -5.39
C CYS A 125 -2.08 -19.29 -3.91
N GLN A 126 -1.41 -18.21 -3.47
CA GLN A 126 -1.01 -18.04 -2.07
C GLN A 126 -2.23 -17.81 -1.16
N PHE A 127 -3.21 -17.07 -1.65
CA PHE A 127 -4.52 -16.93 -1.03
C PHE A 127 -5.53 -17.69 -1.90
N SER A 128 -6.18 -18.69 -1.29
CA SER A 128 -6.97 -19.68 -2.03
C SER A 128 -8.18 -19.10 -2.74
N TRP A 129 -8.81 -18.06 -2.16
CA TRP A 129 -9.99 -17.41 -2.70
C TRP A 129 -9.78 -16.85 -4.13
N TYR A 130 -8.55 -16.38 -4.43
CA TYR A 130 -8.23 -15.78 -5.73
C TYR A 130 -8.32 -16.78 -6.89
N CYS A 131 -8.15 -18.07 -6.64
CA CYS A 131 -8.16 -19.10 -7.70
C CYS A 131 -8.95 -20.35 -7.32
N ASP A 132 -9.97 -20.23 -6.47
CA ASP A 132 -10.89 -21.32 -6.14
C ASP A 132 -12.00 -21.52 -7.20
N GLY A 133 -12.10 -20.58 -8.15
CA GLY A 133 -13.08 -20.60 -9.24
C GLY A 133 -14.41 -19.93 -8.90
N LYS A 134 -14.50 -19.26 -7.76
CA LYS A 134 -15.67 -18.44 -7.38
C LYS A 134 -15.50 -16.99 -7.81
N HIS A 135 -16.56 -16.21 -7.63
CA HIS A 135 -16.52 -14.78 -7.92
C HIS A 135 -15.81 -14.00 -6.78
N ASP A 136 -14.76 -13.26 -7.14
CA ASP A 136 -13.95 -12.45 -6.21
C ASP A 136 -14.58 -11.04 -5.98
N VAL A 137 -15.91 -11.03 -5.78
CA VAL A 137 -16.66 -9.80 -5.49
C VAL A 137 -17.19 -9.89 -4.07
N PRO A 138 -16.72 -9.03 -3.16
CA PRO A 138 -17.22 -9.01 -1.79
C PRO A 138 -18.71 -8.70 -1.76
N TYR A 139 -19.47 -9.43 -0.94
CA TYR A 139 -20.89 -9.16 -0.78
C TYR A 139 -21.12 -7.81 -0.08
N PRO A 140 -21.93 -6.91 -0.67
CA PRO A 140 -22.20 -5.61 -0.07
C PRO A 140 -22.95 -5.78 1.26
N GLY A 141 -22.44 -5.18 2.33
CA GLY A 141 -23.05 -5.27 3.65
C GLY A 141 -22.15 -4.77 4.78
N PRO A 142 -22.62 -4.88 6.04
CA PRO A 142 -21.89 -4.37 7.20
C PRO A 142 -20.49 -4.98 7.36
N THR A 143 -20.34 -6.28 7.09
CA THR A 143 -19.05 -6.98 7.18
C THR A 143 -18.05 -6.42 6.19
N TRP A 144 -18.44 -6.22 4.92
CA TRP A 144 -17.58 -5.61 3.92
C TRP A 144 -17.21 -4.17 4.28
N LYS A 145 -18.18 -3.39 4.79
CA LYS A 145 -17.93 -2.01 5.25
C LYS A 145 -16.88 -1.98 6.34
N LYS A 146 -17.06 -2.77 7.42
CA LYS A 146 -16.10 -2.86 8.53
C LYS A 146 -14.72 -3.34 8.08
N THR A 147 -14.67 -4.32 7.17
CA THR A 147 -13.41 -4.81 6.62
C THR A 147 -12.67 -3.73 5.83
N LYS A 148 -13.38 -2.94 5.03
CA LYS A 148 -12.78 -1.81 4.31
C LYS A 148 -12.18 -0.76 5.24
N GLU A 149 -12.92 -0.38 6.28
CA GLU A 149 -12.46 0.59 7.26
C GLU A 149 -11.21 0.10 7.99
N LEU A 150 -11.23 -1.15 8.46
CA LEU A 150 -10.09 -1.77 9.15
C LEU A 150 -8.86 -1.88 8.25
N ALA A 151 -9.01 -2.39 7.03
CA ALA A 151 -7.89 -2.57 6.10
C ALA A 151 -7.30 -1.23 5.65
N THR A 152 -8.13 -0.19 5.49
CA THR A 152 -7.65 1.16 5.21
C THR A 152 -6.86 1.71 6.39
N TRP A 153 -7.41 1.62 7.60
CA TRP A 153 -6.72 2.04 8.81
C TRP A 153 -5.39 1.29 9.00
N PHE A 154 -5.39 -0.04 8.79
CA PHE A 154 -4.16 -0.84 8.86
C PHE A 154 -3.12 -0.35 7.86
N TYR A 155 -3.49 -0.14 6.60
CA TYR A 155 -2.58 0.32 5.56
C TYR A 155 -1.92 1.65 5.92
N ASP A 156 -2.66 2.58 6.51
CA ASP A 156 -2.15 3.89 6.92
C ASP A 156 -1.23 3.84 8.14
N ASN A 157 -1.42 2.84 9.00
CA ASN A 157 -0.70 2.72 10.27
C ASN A 157 0.30 1.56 10.31
N LYS A 158 0.41 0.75 9.25
CA LYS A 158 1.15 -0.52 9.20
C LYS A 158 2.60 -0.46 9.69
N ASP A 159 3.25 0.71 9.53
CA ASP A 159 4.65 0.91 9.93
C ASP A 159 4.79 1.28 11.42
N ASN A 160 3.70 1.67 12.07
CA ASN A 160 3.68 2.17 13.44
C ASN A 160 2.98 1.25 14.43
N ILE A 161 2.32 0.18 13.97
CA ILE A 161 1.62 -0.77 14.83
C ILE A 161 2.45 -2.03 15.06
N LYS A 162 2.34 -2.57 16.28
CA LYS A 162 3.01 -3.83 16.61
C LYS A 162 2.39 -4.99 15.81
N ASP A 163 3.23 -5.83 15.22
CA ASP A 163 2.80 -7.06 14.57
C ASP A 163 2.30 -8.07 15.61
N ILE A 164 1.00 -8.36 15.58
CA ILE A 164 0.36 -9.32 16.50
C ILE A 164 0.58 -10.78 16.08
N THR A 165 1.17 -11.02 14.93
CA THR A 165 1.45 -12.36 14.40
C THR A 165 2.90 -12.80 14.62
N ASP A 166 3.72 -11.94 15.23
CA ASP A 166 5.14 -12.19 15.51
C ASP A 166 5.94 -12.61 14.27
N GLY A 167 5.80 -11.83 13.20
CA GLY A 167 6.53 -12.04 11.95
C GLY A 167 6.00 -13.18 11.08
N ALA A 168 4.79 -13.65 11.32
CA ALA A 168 4.22 -14.75 10.55
C ALA A 168 4.11 -14.42 9.05
N LEU A 169 4.43 -15.43 8.24
CA LEU A 169 4.32 -15.40 6.78
C LEU A 169 3.29 -16.37 6.24
N TYR A 170 2.85 -17.31 7.08
CA TYR A 170 1.90 -18.36 6.73
C TYR A 170 0.89 -18.54 7.84
N TYR A 171 -0.29 -19.03 7.48
CA TYR A 171 -1.30 -19.48 8.41
C TYR A 171 -2.18 -20.55 7.77
N HIS A 172 -2.87 -21.31 8.58
CA HIS A 172 -3.96 -22.20 8.18
C HIS A 172 -5.05 -22.21 9.25
N ALA A 173 -6.23 -22.66 8.88
CA ALA A 173 -7.34 -22.81 9.81
C ALA A 173 -7.10 -23.99 10.77
N ASP A 174 -7.46 -23.84 12.04
CA ASP A 174 -7.25 -24.85 13.09
C ASP A 174 -8.11 -26.11 12.94
N TYR A 175 -9.16 -26.03 12.13
CA TYR A 175 -10.08 -27.15 11.84
C TYR A 175 -9.65 -28.00 10.63
N ILE A 176 -8.49 -27.71 9.99
CA ILE A 176 -7.91 -28.58 8.96
C ILE A 176 -6.66 -29.28 9.50
N PRO A 177 -6.31 -30.48 8.97
CA PRO A 177 -5.04 -31.11 9.31
C PRO A 177 -3.84 -30.22 8.99
N ASP A 178 -2.81 -30.30 9.85
CA ASP A 178 -1.59 -29.51 9.66
C ASP A 178 -1.00 -29.74 8.25
N PRO A 179 -0.86 -28.69 7.44
CA PRO A 179 -0.22 -28.81 6.14
C PRO A 179 1.27 -29.21 6.29
N ARG A 180 1.81 -29.92 5.30
CA ARG A 180 3.22 -30.36 5.32
C ARG A 180 4.22 -29.24 5.62
N TRP A 181 3.94 -28.02 5.20
CA TRP A 181 4.81 -26.87 5.46
C TRP A 181 4.73 -26.43 6.93
N ALA A 182 3.60 -26.58 7.62
CA ALA A 182 3.41 -26.20 9.03
C ALA A 182 4.26 -27.10 9.97
N VAL A 183 4.40 -28.38 9.67
CA VAL A 183 5.20 -29.34 10.44
C VAL A 183 6.67 -29.39 9.97
N SER A 184 7.07 -28.55 9.04
CA SER A 184 8.45 -28.48 8.55
C SER A 184 9.39 -27.94 9.61
N LYS A 185 10.64 -28.47 9.65
CA LYS A 185 11.72 -27.92 10.50
C LYS A 185 12.07 -26.45 10.20
N LYS A 186 11.66 -25.93 9.04
CA LYS A 186 11.89 -24.55 8.58
C LYS A 186 10.84 -23.56 9.07
N THR A 187 9.72 -24.04 9.61
CA THR A 187 8.62 -23.21 10.12
C THR A 187 8.51 -23.30 11.63
N GLN A 188 7.97 -22.25 12.23
CA GLN A 188 7.70 -22.18 13.65
C GLN A 188 6.31 -21.57 13.85
N LYS A 189 5.48 -22.24 14.64
CA LYS A 189 4.21 -21.67 15.12
C LYS A 189 4.52 -20.45 15.97
N THR A 190 3.87 -19.33 15.69
CA THR A 190 4.05 -18.08 16.45
C THR A 190 2.86 -17.87 17.40
N VAL A 191 1.66 -17.79 16.86
CA VAL A 191 0.45 -17.50 17.63
C VAL A 191 -0.77 -18.20 17.00
N GLN A 192 -1.81 -18.35 17.78
CA GLN A 192 -3.16 -18.67 17.27
C GLN A 192 -4.07 -17.50 17.61
N ILE A 193 -4.81 -17.01 16.63
CA ILE A 193 -5.79 -15.92 16.76
C ILE A 193 -7.06 -16.37 16.06
N ASP A 194 -8.16 -16.40 16.79
CA ASP A 194 -9.43 -16.96 16.33
C ASP A 194 -9.23 -18.39 15.78
N THR A 195 -9.70 -18.66 14.56
CA THR A 195 -9.57 -19.98 13.91
C THR A 195 -8.26 -20.15 13.13
N HIS A 196 -7.35 -19.17 13.16
CA HIS A 196 -6.09 -19.23 12.40
C HIS A 196 -4.88 -19.51 13.28
N ILE A 197 -4.03 -20.46 12.84
CA ILE A 197 -2.72 -20.76 13.43
C ILE A 197 -1.65 -20.14 12.52
N PHE A 198 -0.81 -19.27 13.09
CA PHE A 198 0.17 -18.47 12.38
C PHE A 198 1.58 -19.06 12.52
N TYR A 199 2.39 -18.90 11.45
CA TYR A 199 3.74 -19.47 11.38
C TYR A 199 4.72 -18.48 10.73
N ALA A 200 5.89 -18.34 11.36
CA ALA A 200 7.06 -17.69 10.79
C ALA A 200 8.04 -18.71 10.18
N ARG A 201 8.96 -18.24 9.36
CA ARG A 201 10.11 -19.06 8.92
C ARG A 201 11.30 -18.78 9.80
N LYS A 202 11.95 -19.86 10.28
CA LYS A 202 13.14 -19.78 11.16
C LYS A 202 14.34 -19.13 10.48
N ASP A 203 14.48 -19.32 9.19
CA ASP A 203 15.56 -18.73 8.37
C ASP A 203 15.34 -17.25 8.01
N PHE A 204 14.26 -16.64 8.49
CA PHE A 204 13.93 -15.22 8.29
C PHE A 204 13.77 -14.43 9.59
N MET A 205 14.04 -15.05 10.73
CA MET A 205 13.87 -14.45 12.07
C MET A 205 15.12 -13.71 12.58
N PHE A 206 15.95 -13.14 11.65
CA PHE A 206 17.17 -12.37 12.01
C PHE A 206 17.13 -10.98 11.39
#